data_4c275ac5fceffb269a79ec47f3c62465
#
_entry.id   4c275ac5fceffb269a79ec47f3c62465
#
_cell.length_a   1.000
_cell.length_b   1.000
_cell.length_c   1.000
_cell.angle_alpha   90.00
_cell.angle_beta   90.00
_cell.angle_gamma   90.00
#
_symmetry.space_group_name_H-M   'P 1'
#
loop_
_entity.id
_entity.type
_entity.pdbx_description
1 polymer ?
#
loop_
_entity_poly.entity_id
_entity_poly.type
_entity_poly.pdbx_seq_one_letter_code
_entity_poly.pdbx_strand_id
1 'polypeptide(L)'
;MDKKVILISIDGMRPDGVQKCGNPFVEELKKISSYTFNARTVEPSVTLPCHMSLFHSVTPSRHGILTNTYVPQVRPINGLFERVSQSGGTCAFFYGWEPLRDVARPGSLKWANYTNAYTEDSSDTVLTDACIDIIKRHKPDFVFLYMVETDEKGGHDNGWMTDAYLGYVSTTLSNAKRVYDLFGDEYTIIITADHGGHDRSHGSLLDEDMTIPQFYIGKDFEKGKVLEGVSILDTTPTIAKVMGIIPEQDWEGKPII
;
A
#
# COMPACT_ATOMS: atom_id res chain seq x y z
N MET A 1 20.29 0.36 -6.76
CA MET A 1 19.46 -0.40 -7.74
C MET A 1 19.12 0.50 -8.91
N ASP A 2 19.03 -0.05 -10.13
CA ASP A 2 18.76 0.76 -11.34
C ASP A 2 17.30 1.26 -11.39
N LYS A 3 16.38 0.53 -10.77
CA LYS A 3 14.96 0.91 -10.68
C LYS A 3 14.54 1.02 -9.22
N LYS A 4 13.77 2.05 -8.93
CA LYS A 4 13.28 2.40 -7.60
C LYS A 4 11.78 2.37 -7.56
N VAL A 5 11.21 2.03 -6.40
CA VAL A 5 9.76 1.88 -6.25
C VAL A 5 9.26 2.64 -5.02
N ILE A 6 8.15 3.35 -5.18
CA ILE A 6 7.33 3.89 -4.09
C ILE A 6 6.01 3.11 -4.08
N LEU A 7 5.71 2.45 -2.98
CA LEU A 7 4.42 1.82 -2.70
C LEU A 7 3.64 2.71 -1.74
N ILE A 8 2.45 3.12 -2.16
CA ILE A 8 1.51 3.90 -1.36
C ILE A 8 0.32 3.00 -1.04
N SER A 9 0.09 2.72 0.25
CA SER A 9 -1.09 2.02 0.75
C SER A 9 -2.00 3.02 1.45
N ILE A 10 -3.26 3.09 1.02
CA ILE A 10 -4.30 3.92 1.62
C ILE A 10 -5.27 2.99 2.32
N ASP A 11 -5.25 3.00 3.65
CA ASP A 11 -6.03 2.10 4.49
C ASP A 11 -7.54 2.26 4.24
N GLY A 12 -8.24 1.14 4.14
CA GLY A 12 -9.69 1.11 4.01
C GLY A 12 -10.26 1.77 2.74
N MET A 13 -9.42 2.01 1.71
CA MET A 13 -9.82 2.74 0.50
C MET A 13 -10.58 1.83 -0.47
N ARG A 14 -11.88 2.03 -0.59
CA ARG A 14 -12.76 1.30 -1.51
C ARG A 14 -12.62 1.79 -2.96
N PRO A 15 -12.74 0.87 -3.94
CA PRO A 15 -12.72 1.24 -5.37
C PRO A 15 -13.83 2.23 -5.77
N ASP A 16 -15.04 2.04 -5.27
CA ASP A 16 -16.16 2.94 -5.55
C ASP A 16 -16.03 4.30 -4.83
N GLY A 17 -15.32 4.33 -3.69
CA GLY A 17 -14.90 5.56 -3.03
C GLY A 17 -13.94 6.37 -3.89
N VAL A 18 -12.93 5.73 -4.50
CA VAL A 18 -12.03 6.37 -5.45
C VAL A 18 -12.80 6.97 -6.63
N GLN A 19 -13.75 6.20 -7.20
CA GLN A 19 -14.53 6.66 -8.35
C GLN A 19 -15.48 7.81 -8.03
N LYS A 20 -15.95 7.93 -6.78
CA LYS A 20 -16.95 8.92 -6.34
C LYS A 20 -16.37 10.12 -5.59
N CYS A 21 -15.12 10.08 -5.13
CA CYS A 21 -14.52 11.14 -4.30
C CYS A 21 -14.34 12.49 -5.01
N GLY A 22 -14.54 12.55 -6.31
CA GLY A 22 -14.44 13.80 -7.10
C GLY A 22 -13.00 14.31 -7.30
N ASN A 23 -11.98 13.56 -6.91
CA ASN A 23 -10.59 13.97 -7.09
C ASN A 23 -10.16 13.83 -8.57
N PRO A 24 -9.69 14.91 -9.23
CA PRO A 24 -9.30 14.85 -10.65
C PRO A 24 -8.12 13.91 -10.95
N PHE A 25 -7.31 13.59 -9.96
CA PHE A 25 -6.20 12.66 -10.12
C PHE A 25 -6.67 11.24 -10.50
N VAL A 26 -7.90 10.85 -10.17
CA VAL A 26 -8.47 9.54 -10.55
C VAL A 26 -8.51 9.36 -12.06
N GLU A 27 -8.96 10.38 -12.79
CA GLU A 27 -9.00 10.33 -14.27
C GLU A 27 -7.61 10.38 -14.90
N GLU A 28 -6.65 11.02 -14.24
CA GLU A 28 -5.25 10.99 -14.63
C GLU A 28 -4.65 9.59 -14.38
N LEU A 29 -4.86 9.00 -13.20
CA LEU A 29 -4.40 7.65 -12.85
C LEU A 29 -4.82 6.60 -13.89
N LYS A 30 -6.08 6.60 -14.30
CA LYS A 30 -6.57 5.69 -15.36
C LYS A 30 -5.79 5.81 -16.68
N LYS A 31 -5.27 6.99 -17.00
CA LYS A 31 -4.54 7.24 -18.24
C LYS A 31 -3.05 6.91 -18.17
N ILE A 32 -2.43 7.08 -16.99
CA ILE A 32 -0.98 6.96 -16.81
C ILE A 32 -0.54 5.61 -16.25
N SER A 33 -1.47 4.79 -15.75
CA SER A 33 -1.18 3.51 -15.08
C SER A 33 -1.77 2.30 -15.82
N SER A 34 -1.24 1.11 -15.54
CA SER A 34 -2.05 -0.11 -15.59
C SER A 34 -2.82 -0.20 -14.28
N TYR A 35 -4.12 -0.47 -14.31
CA TYR A 35 -4.95 -0.36 -13.11
C TYR A 35 -6.08 -1.37 -13.03
N THR A 36 -6.59 -1.56 -11.82
CA THR A 36 -7.83 -2.30 -11.57
C THR A 36 -8.62 -1.66 -10.43
N PHE A 37 -9.94 -1.78 -10.50
CA PHE A 37 -10.85 -1.50 -9.40
C PHE A 37 -11.41 -2.79 -8.76
N ASN A 38 -10.88 -3.97 -9.17
CA ASN A 38 -11.38 -5.27 -8.76
C ASN A 38 -10.27 -6.20 -8.26
N ALA A 39 -9.17 -5.65 -7.73
CA ALA A 39 -8.20 -6.49 -7.06
C ALA A 39 -8.78 -7.05 -5.75
N ARG A 40 -8.31 -8.21 -5.34
CA ARG A 40 -8.79 -8.86 -4.11
C ARG A 40 -7.73 -8.82 -3.03
N THR A 41 -8.14 -8.41 -1.84
CA THR A 41 -7.34 -8.60 -0.63
C THR A 41 -7.52 -10.02 -0.06
N VAL A 42 -6.97 -10.27 1.13
CA VAL A 42 -7.01 -11.57 1.78
C VAL A 42 -8.03 -11.62 2.92
N GLU A 43 -8.40 -12.83 3.35
CA GLU A 43 -9.24 -13.06 4.51
C GLU A 43 -8.35 -13.43 5.73
N PRO A 44 -8.54 -12.77 6.89
CA PRO A 44 -9.48 -11.66 7.13
C PRO A 44 -9.01 -10.34 6.49
N SER A 45 -9.97 -9.55 6.02
CA SER A 45 -9.76 -8.20 5.45
C SER A 45 -9.51 -7.18 6.57
N VAL A 46 -8.42 -7.39 7.29
CA VAL A 46 -7.99 -6.64 8.48
C VAL A 46 -6.58 -6.10 8.22
N THR A 47 -6.29 -4.91 8.68
CA THR A 47 -5.10 -4.12 8.34
C THR A 47 -3.78 -4.91 8.44
N LEU A 48 -3.43 -5.47 9.61
CA LEU A 48 -2.15 -6.16 9.77
C LEU A 48 -2.06 -7.47 8.96
N PRO A 49 -3.07 -8.38 8.96
CA PRO A 49 -3.11 -9.53 8.05
C PRO A 49 -2.92 -9.18 6.58
N CYS A 50 -3.63 -8.13 6.09
CA CYS A 50 -3.54 -7.69 4.71
C CYS A 50 -2.14 -7.16 4.35
N HIS A 51 -1.54 -6.32 5.21
CA HIS A 51 -0.18 -5.81 4.99
C HIS A 51 0.88 -6.93 5.10
N MET A 52 0.72 -7.86 6.03
CA MET A 52 1.60 -9.04 6.09
C MET A 52 1.53 -9.86 4.80
N SER A 53 0.32 -10.07 4.28
CA SER A 53 0.13 -10.74 2.99
C SER A 53 0.70 -9.94 1.83
N LEU A 54 0.50 -8.62 1.80
CA LEU A 54 1.07 -7.73 0.78
C LEU A 54 2.59 -7.85 0.72
N PHE A 55 3.27 -7.77 1.87
CA PHE A 55 4.74 -7.75 1.93
C PHE A 55 5.40 -9.12 1.84
N HIS A 56 4.72 -10.18 2.27
CA HIS A 56 5.25 -11.54 2.24
C HIS A 56 4.69 -12.37 1.08
N SER A 57 3.73 -11.84 0.32
CA SER A 57 3.09 -12.49 -0.83
C SER A 57 2.55 -13.90 -0.51
N VAL A 58 2.01 -14.08 0.68
CA VAL A 58 1.37 -15.33 1.13
C VAL A 58 0.09 -15.03 1.90
N THR A 59 -0.80 -16.01 1.97
CA THR A 59 -2.07 -15.89 2.67
C THR A 59 -1.91 -15.81 4.20
N PRO A 60 -2.88 -15.25 4.94
CA PRO A 60 -2.87 -15.19 6.40
C PRO A 60 -2.69 -16.55 7.07
N SER A 61 -3.25 -17.61 6.50
CA SER A 61 -3.05 -18.98 6.99
C SER A 61 -1.58 -19.44 6.93
N ARG A 62 -0.79 -18.91 5.99
CA ARG A 62 0.64 -19.25 5.85
C ARG A 62 1.54 -18.42 6.76
N HIS A 63 1.31 -17.12 6.91
CA HIS A 63 2.11 -16.27 7.82
C HIS A 63 1.61 -16.30 9.27
N GLY A 64 0.38 -16.74 9.53
CA GLY A 64 -0.17 -16.98 10.88
C GLY A 64 -0.68 -15.72 11.60
N ILE A 65 -0.71 -14.55 10.95
CA ILE A 65 -1.22 -13.30 11.52
C ILE A 65 -2.65 -13.10 11.04
N LEU A 66 -3.62 -13.20 11.96
CA LEU A 66 -5.05 -13.21 11.67
C LEU A 66 -5.81 -12.04 12.30
N THR A 67 -5.12 -11.21 13.05
CA THR A 67 -5.68 -10.03 13.74
C THR A 67 -4.67 -8.88 13.71
N ASN A 68 -5.05 -7.72 14.22
CA ASN A 68 -4.15 -6.58 14.39
C ASN A 68 -3.12 -6.76 15.53
N THR A 69 -2.93 -8.00 16.00
CA THR A 69 -1.87 -8.36 16.96
C THR A 69 -0.81 -9.17 16.24
N TYR A 70 0.42 -8.65 16.22
CA TYR A 70 1.55 -9.37 15.64
C TYR A 70 1.90 -10.61 16.46
N VAL A 71 2.13 -11.72 15.76
CA VAL A 71 2.72 -12.95 16.30
C VAL A 71 3.88 -13.37 15.39
N PRO A 72 5.03 -13.81 15.96
CA PRO A 72 6.14 -14.26 15.14
C PRO A 72 5.75 -15.45 14.25
N GLN A 73 6.15 -15.41 13.00
CA GLN A 73 5.92 -16.54 12.08
C GLN A 73 6.70 -17.78 12.55
N VAL A 74 6.01 -18.90 12.68
CA VAL A 74 6.65 -20.20 13.04
C VAL A 74 7.58 -20.67 11.93
N ARG A 75 7.23 -20.41 10.67
CA ARG A 75 8.07 -20.65 9.49
C ARG A 75 8.26 -19.32 8.77
N PRO A 76 9.29 -18.56 9.16
CA PRO A 76 9.48 -17.19 8.65
C PRO A 76 9.74 -17.20 7.14
N ILE A 77 9.05 -16.31 6.44
CA ILE A 77 9.28 -15.99 5.04
C ILE A 77 9.92 -14.60 5.02
N ASN A 78 10.89 -14.36 4.15
CA ASN A 78 11.36 -13.01 3.93
C ASN A 78 10.32 -12.22 3.14
N GLY A 79 9.98 -11.05 3.65
CA GLY A 79 9.13 -10.10 2.96
C GLY A 79 9.94 -9.23 1.99
N LEU A 80 9.25 -8.28 1.37
CA LEU A 80 9.85 -7.37 0.39
C LEU A 80 10.98 -6.54 0.99
N PHE A 81 10.82 -6.01 2.21
CA PHE A 81 11.85 -5.20 2.88
C PHE A 81 13.16 -5.98 3.05
N GLU A 82 13.05 -7.23 3.52
CA GLU A 82 14.20 -8.12 3.69
C GLU A 82 14.87 -8.41 2.35
N ARG A 83 14.09 -8.69 1.30
CA ARG A 83 14.63 -9.00 -0.02
C ARG A 83 15.32 -7.80 -0.68
N VAL A 84 14.75 -6.60 -0.55
CA VAL A 84 15.41 -5.37 -1.01
C VAL A 84 16.73 -5.17 -0.28
N SER A 85 16.73 -5.26 1.05
CA SER A 85 17.94 -5.08 1.88
C SER A 85 19.02 -6.14 1.58
N GLN A 86 18.65 -7.41 1.49
CA GLN A 86 19.56 -8.51 1.13
C GLN A 86 20.16 -8.37 -0.26
N SER A 87 19.44 -7.69 -1.17
CA SER A 87 19.94 -7.38 -2.53
C SER A 87 20.78 -6.10 -2.58
N GLY A 88 21.14 -5.52 -1.43
CA GLY A 88 21.96 -4.31 -1.31
C GLY A 88 21.19 -3.00 -1.51
N GLY A 89 19.86 -3.05 -1.61
CA GLY A 89 19.01 -1.87 -1.70
C GLY A 89 18.69 -1.26 -0.33
N THR A 90 18.18 -0.03 -0.34
CA THR A 90 17.81 0.74 0.85
C THR A 90 16.31 0.92 0.92
N CYS A 91 15.73 0.75 2.12
CA CYS A 91 14.30 0.88 2.37
C CYS A 91 13.98 2.06 3.28
N ALA A 92 12.88 2.76 2.98
CA ALA A 92 12.28 3.77 3.84
C ALA A 92 10.81 3.40 4.12
N PHE A 93 10.38 3.61 5.36
CA PHE A 93 9.05 3.22 5.84
C PHE A 93 8.37 4.37 6.59
N PHE A 94 7.21 4.80 6.11
CA PHE A 94 6.41 5.88 6.67
C PHE A 94 5.03 5.34 7.02
N TYR A 95 4.60 5.44 8.28
CA TYR A 95 3.35 4.83 8.73
C TYR A 95 2.64 5.62 9.83
N GLY A 96 1.30 5.63 9.76
CA GLY A 96 0.42 6.37 10.67
C GLY A 96 -0.15 5.52 11.83
N TRP A 97 -0.02 4.21 11.78
CA TRP A 97 -0.57 3.26 12.75
C TRP A 97 0.52 2.36 13.32
N GLU A 98 0.68 2.38 14.66
CA GLU A 98 1.82 1.82 15.36
C GLU A 98 2.03 0.32 15.15
N PRO A 99 0.99 -0.56 15.16
CA PRO A 99 1.20 -1.99 14.98
C PRO A 99 1.81 -2.38 13.63
N LEU A 100 1.81 -1.49 12.64
CA LEU A 100 2.40 -1.77 11.33
C LEU A 100 3.94 -1.86 11.36
N ARG A 101 4.60 -1.36 12.42
CA ARG A 101 6.06 -1.48 12.60
C ARG A 101 6.59 -2.90 12.45
N ASP A 102 5.78 -3.90 12.78
CA ASP A 102 6.17 -5.31 12.80
C ASP A 102 6.17 -5.97 11.40
N VAL A 103 5.73 -5.25 10.35
CA VAL A 103 5.75 -5.73 8.97
C VAL A 103 7.17 -5.88 8.44
N ALA A 104 8.10 -5.01 8.89
CA ALA A 104 9.51 -5.06 8.52
C ALA A 104 10.37 -5.58 9.67
N ARG A 105 11.30 -6.48 9.39
CA ARG A 105 12.25 -6.98 10.40
C ARG A 105 13.32 -5.94 10.73
N PRO A 106 13.85 -5.94 11.98
CA PRO A 106 14.97 -5.08 12.33
C PRO A 106 16.15 -5.25 11.37
N GLY A 107 16.74 -4.14 10.95
CA GLY A 107 17.89 -4.12 10.06
C GLY A 107 17.56 -4.07 8.56
N SER A 108 16.31 -4.29 8.14
CA SER A 108 15.90 -4.12 6.75
C SER A 108 15.56 -2.67 6.37
N LEU A 109 15.34 -1.81 7.35
CA LEU A 109 15.03 -0.39 7.13
C LEU A 109 16.25 0.52 7.35
N LYS A 110 16.45 1.46 6.44
CA LYS A 110 17.44 2.55 6.60
C LYS A 110 16.81 3.79 7.23
N TRP A 111 15.57 4.08 6.89
CA TRP A 111 14.78 5.18 7.44
C TRP A 111 13.38 4.68 7.81
N ALA A 112 12.88 5.15 8.94
CA ALA A 112 11.51 4.95 9.37
C ALA A 112 10.98 6.22 10.01
N ASN A 113 9.71 6.55 9.74
CA ASN A 113 9.01 7.64 10.38
C ASN A 113 7.61 7.16 10.79
N TYR A 114 7.28 7.37 12.05
CA TYR A 114 5.96 7.10 12.61
C TYR A 114 5.30 8.43 12.99
N THR A 115 4.07 8.65 12.51
CA THR A 115 3.22 9.77 12.88
C THR A 115 1.90 9.23 13.39
N ASN A 116 1.61 9.38 14.66
CA ASN A 116 0.42 8.79 15.28
C ASN A 116 -0.86 9.46 14.81
N ALA A 117 -1.65 8.76 13.99
CA ALA A 117 -2.90 9.28 13.41
C ALA A 117 -4.02 9.52 14.44
N TYR A 118 -3.92 8.94 15.65
CA TYR A 118 -4.89 9.19 16.73
C TYR A 118 -4.66 10.51 17.46
N THR A 119 -3.47 11.08 17.36
CA THR A 119 -3.09 12.30 18.10
C THR A 119 -2.68 13.45 17.19
N GLU A 120 -2.42 13.19 15.92
CA GLU A 120 -2.02 14.18 14.92
C GLU A 120 -3.15 14.45 13.95
N ASP A 121 -3.60 15.67 13.88
CA ASP A 121 -4.54 16.13 12.85
C ASP A 121 -3.81 16.19 11.50
N SER A 122 -4.44 15.65 10.44
CA SER A 122 -3.81 15.57 9.12
C SER A 122 -2.52 14.74 9.08
N SER A 123 -2.47 13.67 9.86
CA SER A 123 -1.32 12.76 10.00
C SER A 123 -0.80 12.25 8.65
N ASP A 124 -1.69 11.93 7.70
CA ASP A 124 -1.33 11.46 6.36
C ASP A 124 -0.58 12.52 5.56
N THR A 125 -0.94 13.80 5.73
CA THR A 125 -0.24 14.91 5.08
C THR A 125 1.14 15.14 5.70
N VAL A 126 1.23 15.13 7.03
CA VAL A 126 2.51 15.23 7.77
C VAL A 126 3.44 14.08 7.38
N LEU A 127 2.92 12.88 7.30
CA LEU A 127 3.67 11.69 6.89
C LEU A 127 4.15 11.78 5.44
N THR A 128 3.30 12.28 4.56
CA THR A 128 3.65 12.52 3.15
C THR A 128 4.77 13.56 3.02
N ASP A 129 4.73 14.63 3.80
CA ASP A 129 5.79 15.64 3.83
C ASP A 129 7.13 15.06 4.28
N ALA A 130 7.13 14.25 5.35
CA ALA A 130 8.31 13.54 5.82
C ALA A 130 8.85 12.55 4.77
N CYS A 131 7.96 11.84 4.06
CA CYS A 131 8.31 10.93 2.98
C CYS A 131 9.00 11.68 1.84
N ILE A 132 8.41 12.77 1.37
CA ILE A 132 8.96 13.61 0.30
C ILE A 132 10.35 14.14 0.68
N ASP A 133 10.53 14.60 1.92
CA ASP A 133 11.81 15.12 2.41
C ASP A 133 12.91 14.04 2.40
N ILE A 134 12.63 12.84 2.90
CA ILE A 134 13.57 11.72 2.90
C ILE A 134 13.91 11.27 1.47
N ILE A 135 12.92 11.19 0.57
CA ILE A 135 13.18 10.82 -0.82
C ILE A 135 14.09 11.84 -1.50
N LYS A 136 13.84 13.15 -1.32
CA LYS A 136 14.70 14.22 -1.88
C LYS A 136 16.15 14.15 -1.40
N ARG A 137 16.36 13.87 -0.12
CA ARG A 137 17.70 13.85 0.49
C ARG A 137 18.47 12.57 0.23
N HIS A 138 17.79 11.42 0.22
CA HIS A 138 18.46 10.12 0.34
C HIS A 138 18.17 9.16 -0.82
N LYS A 139 17.11 9.41 -1.59
CA LYS A 139 16.71 8.60 -2.75
C LYS A 139 16.68 7.09 -2.45
N PRO A 140 15.93 6.62 -1.42
CA PRO A 140 15.83 5.20 -1.11
C PRO A 140 15.45 4.37 -2.35
N ASP A 141 15.87 3.09 -2.40
CA ASP A 141 15.51 2.22 -3.51
C ASP A 141 14.06 1.72 -3.43
N PHE A 142 13.59 1.47 -2.20
CA PHE A 142 12.19 1.14 -1.92
C PHE A 142 11.62 2.06 -0.83
N VAL A 143 10.46 2.63 -1.09
CA VAL A 143 9.74 3.49 -0.16
C VAL A 143 8.34 2.92 0.05
N PHE A 144 7.93 2.79 1.29
CA PHE A 144 6.55 2.51 1.65
C PHE A 144 5.95 3.69 2.41
N LEU A 145 4.86 4.24 1.87
CA LEU A 145 4.05 5.28 2.50
C LEU A 145 2.67 4.70 2.79
N TYR A 146 2.32 4.60 4.08
CA TYR A 146 1.04 4.12 4.54
C TYR A 146 0.24 5.24 5.18
N MET A 147 -0.92 5.54 4.60
CA MET A 147 -1.87 6.56 5.02
C MET A 147 -3.10 5.90 5.63
N VAL A 148 -3.52 6.34 6.82
CA VAL A 148 -4.52 5.64 7.64
C VAL A 148 -5.81 6.43 7.86
N GLU A 149 -5.83 7.73 7.60
CA GLU A 149 -6.99 8.57 7.94
C GLU A 149 -8.26 8.20 7.16
N THR A 150 -8.12 7.58 5.99
CA THR A 150 -9.28 7.14 5.19
C THR A 150 -10.05 6.04 5.92
N ASP A 151 -9.36 5.08 6.54
CA ASP A 151 -9.95 4.03 7.37
C ASP A 151 -10.45 4.59 8.70
N GLU A 152 -9.55 5.13 9.51
CA GLU A 152 -9.84 5.51 10.90
C GLU A 152 -10.86 6.65 10.97
N LYS A 153 -10.52 7.80 10.37
CA LYS A 153 -11.37 8.99 10.44
C LYS A 153 -12.51 8.95 9.42
N GLY A 154 -12.22 8.46 8.21
CA GLY A 154 -13.24 8.34 7.17
C GLY A 154 -14.23 7.21 7.43
N GLY A 155 -13.73 5.99 7.58
CA GLY A 155 -14.53 4.79 7.74
C GLY A 155 -15.10 4.60 9.14
N HIS A 156 -14.24 4.38 10.13
CA HIS A 156 -14.68 4.05 11.49
C HIS A 156 -15.42 5.19 12.17
N ASP A 157 -14.92 6.43 12.09
CA ASP A 157 -15.56 7.57 12.74
C ASP A 157 -16.83 8.05 12.02
N ASN A 158 -16.83 8.07 10.68
CA ASN A 158 -17.90 8.67 9.89
C ASN A 158 -18.73 7.69 9.08
N GLY A 159 -18.23 6.52 8.78
CA GLY A 159 -18.85 5.49 7.96
C GLY A 159 -18.39 5.52 6.50
N TRP A 160 -18.12 4.32 5.96
CA TRP A 160 -17.72 4.15 4.55
C TRP A 160 -18.77 4.73 3.61
N MET A 161 -18.32 5.35 2.54
CA MET A 161 -19.11 5.96 1.48
C MET A 161 -19.94 7.19 1.88
N THR A 162 -19.78 7.72 3.08
CA THR A 162 -20.31 9.05 3.45
C THR A 162 -19.50 10.16 2.77
N ASP A 163 -20.04 11.38 2.73
CA ASP A 163 -19.34 12.54 2.17
C ASP A 163 -18.01 12.82 2.92
N ALA A 164 -17.97 12.58 4.23
CA ALA A 164 -16.76 12.69 5.03
C ALA A 164 -15.70 11.68 4.59
N TYR A 165 -16.07 10.40 4.44
CA TYR A 165 -15.17 9.36 3.92
C TYR A 165 -14.63 9.71 2.52
N LEU A 166 -15.51 10.14 1.62
CA LEU A 166 -15.10 10.55 0.27
C LEU A 166 -14.14 11.74 0.30
N GLY A 167 -14.30 12.64 1.26
CA GLY A 167 -13.36 13.74 1.53
C GLY A 167 -11.96 13.25 1.93
N TYR A 168 -11.87 12.24 2.81
CA TYR A 168 -10.60 11.61 3.18
C TYR A 168 -9.96 10.88 2.01
N VAL A 169 -10.72 10.10 1.23
CA VAL A 169 -10.22 9.49 -0.01
C VAL A 169 -9.65 10.55 -0.97
N SER A 170 -10.34 11.67 -1.15
CA SER A 170 -9.85 12.76 -2.00
C SER A 170 -8.56 13.39 -1.46
N THR A 171 -8.44 13.56 -0.16
CA THR A 171 -7.25 14.12 0.49
C THR A 171 -6.04 13.20 0.33
N THR A 172 -6.19 11.90 0.61
CA THR A 172 -5.11 10.92 0.48
C THR A 172 -4.66 10.75 -0.97
N LEU A 173 -5.58 10.77 -1.93
CA LEU A 173 -5.24 10.80 -3.37
C LEU A 173 -4.50 12.08 -3.76
N SER A 174 -4.82 13.24 -3.16
CA SER A 174 -4.06 14.47 -3.37
C SER A 174 -2.64 14.37 -2.82
N ASN A 175 -2.44 13.72 -1.68
CA ASN A 175 -1.12 13.41 -1.14
C ASN A 175 -0.34 12.44 -2.05
N ALA A 176 -0.99 11.39 -2.57
CA ALA A 176 -0.39 10.48 -3.54
C ALA A 176 0.01 11.21 -4.84
N LYS A 177 -0.83 12.16 -5.31
CA LYS A 177 -0.50 13.01 -6.46
C LYS A 177 0.75 13.86 -6.23
N ARG A 178 0.91 14.46 -5.05
CA ARG A 178 2.12 15.22 -4.71
C ARG A 178 3.39 14.37 -4.81
N VAL A 179 3.32 13.12 -4.38
CA VAL A 179 4.44 12.16 -4.52
C VAL A 179 4.69 11.86 -5.99
N TYR A 180 3.64 11.60 -6.77
CA TYR A 180 3.76 11.33 -8.20
C TYR A 180 4.35 12.52 -8.97
N ASP A 181 3.87 13.73 -8.73
CA ASP A 181 4.35 14.94 -9.42
C ASP A 181 5.84 15.21 -9.19
N LEU A 182 6.37 14.79 -8.03
CA LEU A 182 7.77 15.00 -7.67
C LEU A 182 8.69 13.87 -8.12
N PHE A 183 8.20 12.63 -8.17
CA PHE A 183 9.06 11.46 -8.30
C PHE A 183 8.65 10.47 -9.39
N GLY A 184 7.53 10.69 -10.10
CA GLY A 184 7.01 9.77 -11.12
C GLY A 184 7.94 9.53 -12.31
N ASP A 185 8.89 10.43 -12.56
CA ASP A 185 9.91 10.24 -13.60
C ASP A 185 11.09 9.37 -13.13
N GLU A 186 11.38 9.34 -11.82
CA GLU A 186 12.51 8.60 -11.23
C GLU A 186 12.10 7.26 -10.62
N TYR A 187 10.85 7.14 -10.14
CA TYR A 187 10.32 5.98 -9.43
C TYR A 187 9.16 5.34 -10.19
N THR A 188 9.08 4.03 -10.13
CA THR A 188 7.81 3.33 -10.31
C THR A 188 6.95 3.59 -9.08
N ILE A 189 5.69 4.00 -9.28
CA ILE A 189 4.76 4.28 -8.18
C ILE A 189 3.59 3.31 -8.25
N ILE A 190 3.30 2.67 -7.12
CA ILE A 190 2.16 1.77 -6.96
C ILE A 190 1.26 2.37 -5.88
N ILE A 191 -0.02 2.53 -6.19
CA ILE A 191 -1.03 3.02 -5.24
C ILE A 191 -2.05 1.91 -5.07
N THR A 192 -2.33 1.51 -3.82
CA THR A 192 -3.29 0.46 -3.48
C THR A 192 -3.97 0.75 -2.15
N ALA A 193 -4.90 -0.13 -1.77
CA ALA A 193 -5.42 -0.26 -0.42
C ALA A 193 -5.06 -1.65 0.13
N ASP A 194 -5.19 -1.82 1.41
CA ASP A 194 -5.06 -3.11 2.08
C ASP A 194 -6.41 -3.86 2.16
N HIS A 195 -7.50 -3.15 2.41
CA HIS A 195 -8.89 -3.62 2.39
C HIS A 195 -9.85 -2.48 2.06
N GLY A 196 -11.13 -2.78 1.97
CA GLY A 196 -12.22 -1.81 1.94
C GLY A 196 -12.92 -1.73 3.29
N GLY A 197 -14.26 -1.55 3.27
CA GLY A 197 -15.06 -1.53 4.49
C GLY A 197 -16.53 -1.23 4.20
N HIS A 198 -17.39 -1.47 5.19
CA HIS A 198 -18.82 -1.22 5.12
C HIS A 198 -19.33 -0.64 6.44
N ASP A 199 -20.39 0.12 6.40
CA ASP A 199 -20.94 0.83 7.57
C ASP A 199 -19.82 1.60 8.32
N ARG A 200 -19.38 1.10 9.47
CA ARG A 200 -18.25 1.60 10.27
C ARG A 200 -17.28 0.48 10.68
N SER A 201 -17.16 -0.55 9.84
CA SER A 201 -16.38 -1.75 10.13
C SER A 201 -15.83 -2.37 8.85
N HIS A 202 -14.91 -3.31 9.02
CA HIS A 202 -14.32 -4.14 7.97
C HIS A 202 -13.91 -5.50 8.56
N GLY A 203 -13.32 -6.39 7.77
CA GLY A 203 -12.82 -7.70 8.23
C GLY A 203 -13.72 -8.87 7.85
N SER A 204 -14.76 -8.62 7.06
CA SER A 204 -15.70 -9.64 6.57
C SER A 204 -15.35 -10.14 5.16
N LEU A 205 -16.14 -11.08 4.65
CA LEU A 205 -16.05 -11.56 3.26
C LEU A 205 -16.89 -10.76 2.28
N LEU A 206 -17.50 -9.66 2.71
CA LEU A 206 -18.28 -8.80 1.83
C LEU A 206 -17.38 -8.23 0.73
N ASP A 207 -17.91 -8.04 -0.45
CA ASP A 207 -17.17 -7.46 -1.56
C ASP A 207 -16.64 -6.05 -1.25
N GLU A 208 -17.38 -5.30 -0.44
CA GLU A 208 -17.00 -3.98 0.06
C GLU A 208 -15.73 -3.98 0.90
N ASP A 209 -15.46 -5.07 1.63
CA ASP A 209 -14.25 -5.23 2.44
C ASP A 209 -13.12 -5.86 1.63
N MET A 210 -13.46 -6.80 0.75
CA MET A 210 -12.49 -7.63 0.05
C MET A 210 -11.96 -7.04 -1.26
N THR A 211 -12.62 -6.02 -1.82
CA THR A 211 -12.23 -5.45 -3.11
C THR A 211 -11.45 -4.16 -2.92
N ILE A 212 -10.29 -4.08 -3.56
CA ILE A 212 -9.36 -2.94 -3.47
C ILE A 212 -8.99 -2.40 -4.85
N PRO A 213 -8.69 -1.09 -4.97
CA PRO A 213 -8.11 -0.54 -6.19
C PRO A 213 -6.60 -0.75 -6.21
N GLN A 214 -6.02 -0.91 -7.41
CA GLN A 214 -4.57 -0.90 -7.60
C GLN A 214 -4.21 -0.13 -8.87
N PHE A 215 -3.17 0.72 -8.77
CA PHE A 215 -2.63 1.52 -9.87
C PHE A 215 -1.12 1.34 -9.93
N TYR A 216 -0.60 1.01 -11.10
CA TYR A 216 0.81 0.74 -11.34
C TYR A 216 1.34 1.73 -12.38
N ILE A 217 2.18 2.67 -11.95
CA ILE A 217 2.69 3.78 -12.76
C ILE A 217 4.19 3.59 -12.96
N GLY A 218 4.65 3.52 -14.19
CA GLY A 218 6.07 3.37 -14.50
C GLY A 218 6.30 2.80 -15.89
N LYS A 219 7.56 2.72 -16.29
CA LYS A 219 7.95 2.29 -17.65
C LYS A 219 7.67 0.82 -17.95
N ASP A 220 7.49 0.01 -16.91
CA ASP A 220 7.23 -1.43 -17.03
C ASP A 220 5.74 -1.74 -17.20
N PHE A 221 4.87 -0.73 -17.12
CA PHE A 221 3.42 -0.88 -17.15
C PHE A 221 2.81 -0.18 -18.37
N GLU A 222 1.85 -0.84 -18.99
CA GLU A 222 1.11 -0.30 -20.13
C GLU A 222 0.08 0.74 -19.64
N LYS A 223 0.19 1.96 -20.15
CA LYS A 223 -0.69 3.06 -19.77
C LYS A 223 -2.13 2.83 -20.23
N GLY A 224 -3.09 3.06 -19.35
CA GLY A 224 -4.52 2.91 -19.62
C GLY A 224 -5.02 1.46 -19.65
N LYS A 225 -4.16 0.48 -19.33
CA LYS A 225 -4.53 -0.94 -19.33
C LYS A 225 -5.32 -1.28 -18.08
N VAL A 226 -6.49 -1.89 -18.27
CA VAL A 226 -7.28 -2.48 -17.20
C VAL A 226 -6.75 -3.88 -16.92
N LEU A 227 -6.48 -4.17 -15.64
CA LEU A 227 -5.99 -5.46 -15.17
C LEU A 227 -7.14 -6.26 -14.57
N GLU A 228 -7.11 -7.57 -14.78
CA GLU A 228 -8.10 -8.53 -14.26
C GLU A 228 -7.42 -9.62 -13.43
N GLY A 229 -8.14 -10.18 -12.45
CA GLY A 229 -7.68 -11.30 -11.63
C GLY A 229 -6.49 -10.97 -10.73
N VAL A 230 -6.32 -9.70 -10.35
CA VAL A 230 -5.21 -9.24 -9.51
C VAL A 230 -5.52 -9.44 -8.04
N SER A 231 -4.52 -9.89 -7.29
CA SER A 231 -4.56 -10.04 -5.83
C SER A 231 -3.57 -9.08 -5.15
N ILE A 232 -3.82 -8.76 -3.89
CA ILE A 232 -2.86 -8.03 -3.05
C ILE A 232 -1.51 -8.77 -2.97
N LEU A 233 -1.53 -10.12 -3.06
CA LEU A 233 -0.34 -10.96 -3.06
C LEU A 233 0.58 -10.70 -4.25
N ASP A 234 0.05 -10.20 -5.37
CA ASP A 234 0.80 -9.95 -6.61
C ASP A 234 1.67 -8.68 -6.52
N THR A 235 1.41 -7.82 -5.54
CA THR A 235 2.11 -6.54 -5.37
C THR A 235 3.61 -6.75 -5.11
N THR A 236 3.96 -7.57 -4.14
CA THR A 236 5.37 -7.82 -3.78
C THR A 236 6.18 -8.50 -4.90
N PRO A 237 5.75 -9.58 -5.56
CA PRO A 237 6.49 -10.15 -6.69
C PRO A 237 6.55 -9.21 -7.90
N THR A 238 5.56 -8.34 -8.09
CA THR A 238 5.60 -7.29 -9.11
C THR A 238 6.72 -6.28 -8.81
N ILE A 239 6.79 -5.78 -7.57
CA ILE A 239 7.86 -4.87 -7.14
C ILE A 239 9.24 -5.53 -7.28
N ALA A 240 9.38 -6.77 -6.84
CA ALA A 240 10.63 -7.51 -6.95
C ALA A 240 11.07 -7.63 -8.42
N LYS A 241 10.15 -7.93 -9.34
CA LYS A 241 10.43 -8.00 -10.76
C LYS A 241 10.85 -6.65 -11.34
N VAL A 242 10.15 -5.55 -10.99
CA VAL A 242 10.54 -4.18 -11.39
C VAL A 242 11.96 -3.86 -10.92
N MET A 243 12.29 -4.17 -9.66
CA MET A 243 13.59 -3.87 -9.06
C MET A 243 14.70 -4.87 -9.46
N GLY A 244 14.40 -5.93 -10.19
CA GLY A 244 15.35 -6.97 -10.56
C GLY A 244 15.80 -7.84 -9.38
N ILE A 245 14.95 -8.00 -8.37
CA ILE A 245 15.20 -8.80 -7.17
C ILE A 245 14.69 -10.22 -7.41
N ILE A 246 15.46 -11.21 -6.98
CA ILE A 246 15.05 -12.61 -7.01
C ILE A 246 13.96 -12.82 -5.97
N PRO A 247 12.75 -13.28 -6.36
CA PRO A 247 11.65 -13.51 -5.42
C PRO A 247 11.97 -14.66 -4.46
N GLU A 248 11.28 -14.70 -3.31
CA GLU A 248 11.29 -15.87 -2.45
C GLU A 248 10.51 -17.02 -3.08
N GLN A 249 10.95 -18.24 -2.80
CA GLN A 249 10.32 -19.46 -3.32
C GLN A 249 8.91 -19.68 -2.76
N ASP A 250 8.68 -19.19 -1.55
CA ASP A 250 7.41 -19.34 -0.83
C ASP A 250 6.35 -18.29 -1.21
N TRP A 251 6.70 -17.29 -2.03
CA TRP A 251 5.72 -16.29 -2.47
C TRP A 251 4.68 -16.91 -3.40
N GLU A 252 3.40 -16.72 -3.06
CA GLU A 252 2.24 -17.30 -3.76
C GLU A 252 1.73 -16.41 -4.89
N GLY A 253 1.91 -15.09 -4.77
CA GLY A 253 1.50 -14.11 -5.78
C GLY A 253 2.36 -14.19 -7.05
N LYS A 254 1.90 -13.54 -8.12
CA LYS A 254 2.57 -13.50 -9.42
C LYS A 254 2.78 -12.06 -9.88
N PRO A 255 3.91 -11.75 -10.51
CA PRO A 255 4.09 -10.42 -11.09
C PRO A 255 3.09 -10.18 -12.21
N ILE A 256 2.50 -8.98 -12.26
CA ILE A 256 1.51 -8.59 -13.28
C ILE A 256 2.14 -8.08 -14.59
N ILE A 257 3.49 -8.09 -14.70
CA ILE A 257 4.29 -7.67 -15.87
C ILE A 257 5.12 -8.81 -16.42
#